data_0758364242f2b52e74c11036fa9e9d9e
#
_entry.id   0758364242f2b52e74c11036fa9e9d9e
#
_cell.length_a   1.000
_cell.length_b   1.000
_cell.length_c   1.000
_cell.angle_alpha   90.00
_cell.angle_beta   90.00
_cell.angle_gamma   90.00
#
_symmetry.space_group_name_H-M   'P 1'
#
loop_
_entity.id
_entity.type
_entity.pdbx_description
1 polymer ?
#
loop_
_entity_poly.entity_id
_entity_poly.type
_entity_poly.pdbx_seq_one_letter_code
_entity_poly.pdbx_strand_id
1 'polypeptide(L)'
;MKNPGSHFLLQRRARATTRRLIGQKRRIVPNFWQKVAAIILLNGTLYCQADTLAESFNTIRLDQVALRQFLQKFPKGGDLHNHLSGTVYAESYLDWASKDGKCVDITTSSISNPPCELTPTTKPLAEILSDSSTFPIDPIVDALSTRNYDRRTVSGHNQFFATFDRFRVAAEGRFGDMVAEARIRAGNQNISYLELMQSVGMMEAIGLAPKQSNLEEDATIVLDEAKIDQIVENVIDRLDIIDDRQNEILGCEKTQPLNPAACEVQVRFLAQVLRNFSPAQVYAQTMLAFKLIQADERIVGLNFVAPEDHRIALRDYKKHMTFVRDLGHLYPEASKGVTLHAGELTLGLVPPEHLGWHIRDAIEIAGASRIGHGIDIAYDQDMESLLEIMAKRKILVEINLTSNDVILGVNGSAHPLLTYMRNDVPVALSTDDEGVSRIDLTHEYQRAASNYDLSYQDLKTISRNSLHYSFLPGEPLFAEAGFTQLKAPCSGEVAGNESKSAACAEFLSMNSKANLQWKLE
;
A
#
# COMPACT_ATOMS: atom_id res chain seq x y z
N MET A 1 -33.88 -5.38 -63.26
CA MET A 1 -34.16 -6.65 -63.92
C MET A 1 -34.21 -7.74 -62.85
N LYS A 2 -35.45 -8.24 -62.67
CA LYS A 2 -35.87 -9.60 -62.30
C LYS A 2 -35.17 -10.33 -61.14
N ASN A 3 -35.88 -10.40 -60.04
CA ASN A 3 -36.14 -11.55 -59.15
C ASN A 3 -36.70 -12.78 -59.98
N PRO A 4 -36.79 -14.03 -59.54
CA PRO A 4 -37.29 -14.54 -58.23
C PRO A 4 -36.57 -15.85 -57.76
N GLY A 5 -36.59 -16.30 -56.51
CA GLY A 5 -37.69 -16.92 -55.80
C GLY A 5 -37.69 -18.47 -55.86
N SER A 6 -37.67 -19.15 -54.71
CA SER A 6 -38.66 -20.20 -54.43
C SER A 6 -38.36 -21.00 -53.17
N HIS A 7 -39.39 -21.15 -52.36
CA HIS A 7 -39.60 -22.07 -51.25
C HIS A 7 -39.36 -23.53 -51.58
N PHE A 8 -38.95 -24.37 -50.60
CA PHE A 8 -39.47 -25.73 -50.44
C PHE A 8 -39.49 -26.14 -48.96
N LEU A 9 -40.69 -26.29 -48.46
CA LEU A 9 -41.06 -27.07 -47.28
C LEU A 9 -41.15 -28.55 -47.68
N LEU A 10 -40.64 -29.47 -46.87
CA LEU A 10 -41.18 -30.83 -46.77
C LEU A 10 -40.98 -31.41 -45.37
N GLN A 11 -42.10 -31.77 -44.76
CA GLN A 11 -42.32 -32.57 -43.57
C GLN A 11 -42.05 -34.07 -43.79
N ARG A 12 -41.86 -34.76 -42.65
CA ARG A 12 -42.13 -36.15 -42.26
C ARG A 12 -40.91 -37.05 -42.18
N ARG A 13 -40.69 -37.81 -41.16
CA ARG A 13 -41.48 -38.74 -40.32
C ARG A 13 -40.65 -39.29 -39.20
N ALA A 14 -41.27 -39.50 -38.04
CA ALA A 14 -40.75 -40.21 -36.88
C ALA A 14 -40.46 -41.71 -37.22
N ARG A 15 -39.34 -42.21 -36.69
CA ARG A 15 -39.19 -43.65 -36.40
C ARG A 15 -38.51 -43.80 -35.07
N ALA A 16 -39.25 -44.34 -34.12
CA ALA A 16 -38.76 -44.78 -32.81
C ALA A 16 -37.83 -45.98 -33.02
N THR A 17 -36.65 -45.94 -32.43
CA THR A 17 -35.82 -47.11 -32.19
C THR A 17 -35.29 -47.05 -30.80
N THR A 18 -35.85 -47.90 -29.97
CA THR A 18 -35.40 -48.25 -28.61
C THR A 18 -33.95 -48.70 -28.65
N ARG A 19 -33.04 -47.98 -27.98
CA ARG A 19 -31.72 -48.50 -27.64
C ARG A 19 -31.46 -48.36 -26.15
N ARG A 20 -31.12 -49.50 -25.56
CA ARG A 20 -30.78 -49.76 -24.16
C ARG A 20 -29.84 -48.70 -23.58
N LEU A 21 -30.22 -48.15 -22.43
CA LEU A 21 -29.38 -47.41 -21.53
C LEU A 21 -28.33 -48.35 -20.90
N ILE A 22 -27.10 -48.26 -21.38
CA ILE A 22 -25.93 -48.75 -20.63
C ILE A 22 -25.55 -47.65 -19.67
N GLY A 23 -25.71 -47.93 -18.36
CA GLY A 23 -25.37 -47.03 -17.31
C GLY A 23 -23.87 -46.76 -17.26
N GLN A 24 -23.44 -45.61 -17.72
CA GLN A 24 -22.14 -45.05 -17.36
C GLN A 24 -22.26 -44.43 -15.97
N LYS A 25 -21.71 -45.10 -14.99
CA LYS A 25 -21.41 -44.50 -13.69
C LYS A 25 -20.48 -43.29 -13.93
N ARG A 26 -21.05 -42.10 -13.89
CA ARG A 26 -20.24 -40.87 -13.74
C ARG A 26 -19.44 -41.01 -12.43
N ARG A 27 -18.14 -41.19 -12.54
CA ARG A 27 -17.22 -40.95 -11.43
C ARG A 27 -17.34 -39.48 -11.08
N ILE A 28 -18.00 -39.16 -9.95
CA ILE A 28 -17.98 -37.86 -9.36
C ILE A 28 -16.54 -37.68 -8.87
N VAL A 29 -15.76 -36.86 -9.59
CA VAL A 29 -14.47 -36.38 -9.10
C VAL A 29 -14.81 -35.50 -7.91
N PRO A 30 -14.35 -35.80 -6.70
CA PRO A 30 -14.64 -34.94 -5.54
C PRO A 30 -14.07 -33.55 -5.84
N ASN A 31 -14.91 -32.53 -5.62
CA ASN A 31 -14.49 -31.14 -5.74
C ASN A 31 -13.21 -30.94 -4.91
N PHE A 32 -12.24 -30.26 -5.49
CA PHE A 32 -10.95 -29.89 -4.90
C PHE A 32 -11.09 -29.38 -3.45
N TRP A 33 -12.14 -28.60 -3.15
CA TRP A 33 -12.49 -28.09 -1.82
C TRP A 33 -12.91 -29.16 -0.79
N GLN A 34 -13.46 -30.31 -1.24
CA GLN A 34 -13.75 -31.40 -0.31
C GLN A 34 -12.49 -32.16 0.13
N LYS A 35 -11.43 -32.13 -0.68
CA LYS A 35 -10.12 -32.67 -0.27
C LYS A 35 -9.39 -31.73 0.67
N VAL A 36 -9.50 -30.42 0.49
CA VAL A 36 -8.93 -29.41 1.41
C VAL A 36 -9.67 -29.42 2.76
N ALA A 37 -11.01 -29.54 2.75
CA ALA A 37 -11.80 -29.61 3.97
C ALA A 37 -11.62 -30.94 4.75
N ALA A 38 -11.31 -32.05 4.07
CA ALA A 38 -11.08 -33.35 4.74
C ALA A 38 -9.70 -33.42 5.42
N ILE A 39 -8.73 -32.58 5.02
CA ILE A 39 -7.39 -32.50 5.66
C ILE A 39 -7.47 -31.70 6.97
N ILE A 40 -8.48 -30.85 7.15
CA ILE A 40 -8.67 -30.01 8.35
C ILE A 40 -9.29 -30.78 9.54
N LEU A 41 -9.79 -32.01 9.36
CA LEU A 41 -10.58 -32.76 10.36
C LEU A 41 -9.86 -33.94 11.01
N LEU A 42 -8.55 -34.12 10.83
CA LEU A 42 -7.80 -35.20 11.50
C LEU A 42 -6.72 -34.62 12.41
N ASN A 43 -7.00 -34.58 13.69
CA ASN A 43 -6.06 -34.31 14.79
C ASN A 43 -4.86 -35.27 14.74
N GLY A 44 -3.70 -34.73 14.41
CA GLY A 44 -2.45 -35.47 14.47
C GLY A 44 -1.26 -34.65 13.97
N THR A 45 -0.51 -34.05 14.89
CA THR A 45 0.82 -33.47 14.78
C THR A 45 0.96 -32.26 13.80
N LEU A 46 1.08 -31.07 14.38
CA LEU A 46 1.29 -29.77 13.70
C LEU A 46 2.45 -29.74 12.69
N TYR A 47 3.45 -30.59 12.83
CA TYR A 47 4.59 -30.69 11.92
C TYR A 47 4.23 -31.28 10.53
N CYS A 48 3.30 -32.23 10.48
CA CYS A 48 2.90 -32.86 9.22
C CYS A 48 1.98 -31.98 8.34
N GLN A 49 1.31 -30.96 8.92
CA GLN A 49 0.42 -30.06 8.16
C GLN A 49 1.16 -28.94 7.45
N ALA A 50 2.27 -28.45 8.00
CA ALA A 50 3.07 -27.40 7.37
C ALA A 50 3.77 -27.88 6.09
N ASP A 51 4.30 -29.10 6.09
CA ASP A 51 4.94 -29.69 4.92
C ASP A 51 3.95 -29.94 3.78
N THR A 52 2.74 -30.41 4.09
CA THR A 52 1.69 -30.67 3.09
C THR A 52 1.14 -29.38 2.47
N LEU A 53 1.09 -28.27 3.23
CA LEU A 53 0.63 -26.98 2.70
C LEU A 53 1.68 -26.34 1.81
N ALA A 54 2.97 -26.40 2.18
CA ALA A 54 4.08 -25.92 1.38
C ALA A 54 4.20 -26.71 0.06
N GLU A 55 4.05 -28.05 0.10
CA GLU A 55 4.03 -28.90 -1.10
C GLU A 55 2.83 -28.57 -2.00
N SER A 56 1.65 -28.35 -1.42
CA SER A 56 0.44 -27.97 -2.15
C SER A 56 0.63 -26.59 -2.81
N PHE A 57 1.26 -25.66 -2.14
CA PHE A 57 1.55 -24.32 -2.68
C PHE A 57 2.44 -24.38 -3.92
N ASN A 58 3.46 -25.26 -3.94
CA ASN A 58 4.31 -25.44 -5.11
C ASN A 58 3.53 -25.86 -6.38
N THR A 59 2.41 -26.55 -6.21
CA THR A 59 1.51 -26.91 -7.32
C THR A 59 0.57 -25.75 -7.65
N ILE A 60 0.02 -25.08 -6.62
CA ILE A 60 -0.93 -23.97 -6.77
C ILE A 60 -0.28 -22.79 -7.51
N ARG A 61 0.98 -22.45 -7.21
CA ARG A 61 1.66 -21.29 -7.80
C ARG A 61 1.89 -21.38 -9.31
N LEU A 62 1.78 -22.57 -9.90
CA LEU A 62 1.87 -22.77 -11.34
C LEU A 62 0.57 -22.42 -12.08
N ASP A 63 -0.55 -22.32 -11.37
CA ASP A 63 -1.86 -21.93 -11.91
C ASP A 63 -2.24 -20.55 -11.32
N GLN A 64 -2.21 -19.52 -12.15
CA GLN A 64 -2.45 -18.14 -11.73
C GLN A 64 -3.85 -17.93 -11.12
N VAL A 65 -4.86 -18.68 -11.57
CA VAL A 65 -6.22 -18.59 -11.01
C VAL A 65 -6.28 -19.22 -9.62
N ALA A 66 -5.70 -20.42 -9.47
CA ALA A 66 -5.62 -21.11 -8.19
C ALA A 66 -4.77 -20.31 -7.19
N LEU A 67 -3.64 -19.76 -7.64
CA LEU A 67 -2.75 -18.91 -6.83
C LEU A 67 -3.49 -17.67 -6.32
N ARG A 68 -4.22 -16.95 -7.19
CA ARG A 68 -5.02 -15.79 -6.79
C ARG A 68 -6.04 -16.15 -5.72
N GLN A 69 -6.77 -17.24 -5.89
CA GLN A 69 -7.77 -17.72 -4.92
C GLN A 69 -7.14 -18.11 -3.57
N PHE A 70 -5.96 -18.75 -3.61
CA PHE A 70 -5.21 -19.09 -2.41
C PHE A 70 -4.75 -17.83 -1.68
N LEU A 71 -4.10 -16.92 -2.41
CA LEU A 71 -3.54 -15.68 -1.85
C LEU A 71 -4.63 -14.70 -1.38
N GLN A 72 -5.82 -14.72 -1.95
CA GLN A 72 -6.95 -13.93 -1.44
C GLN A 72 -7.24 -14.24 0.03
N LYS A 73 -7.07 -15.49 0.45
CA LYS A 73 -7.31 -15.96 1.82
C LYS A 73 -6.05 -16.00 2.68
N PHE A 74 -4.89 -15.87 2.08
CA PHE A 74 -3.62 -15.88 2.77
C PHE A 74 -3.51 -14.68 3.72
N PRO A 75 -3.17 -14.87 5.01
CA PRO A 75 -2.98 -13.75 5.95
C PRO A 75 -1.76 -12.93 5.56
N LYS A 76 -1.95 -11.65 5.27
CA LYS A 76 -0.88 -10.78 4.74
C LYS A 76 -0.25 -9.87 5.79
N GLY A 77 -0.78 -9.91 7.03
CA GLY A 77 -0.30 -9.04 8.10
C GLY A 77 -0.69 -7.59 7.83
N GLY A 78 0.26 -6.77 7.43
CA GLY A 78 0.05 -5.34 7.17
C GLY A 78 0.52 -4.88 5.80
N ASP A 79 -0.01 -3.74 5.37
CA ASP A 79 0.52 -2.91 4.29
C ASP A 79 1.16 -1.66 4.90
N LEU A 80 2.48 -1.56 4.82
CA LEU A 80 3.27 -0.55 5.53
C LEU A 80 3.66 0.66 4.67
N HIS A 81 3.42 0.58 3.35
CA HIS A 81 3.74 1.62 2.40
C HIS A 81 2.56 1.81 1.46
N ASN A 82 1.64 2.68 1.89
CA ASN A 82 0.40 2.92 1.17
C ASN A 82 0.01 4.40 1.29
N HIS A 83 -0.07 5.09 0.15
CA HIS A 83 -0.47 6.49 0.10
C HIS A 83 -1.99 6.60 0.09
N LEU A 84 -2.57 7.21 1.12
CA LEU A 84 -4.03 7.28 1.29
C LEU A 84 -4.76 7.82 0.06
N SER A 85 -4.25 8.88 -0.58
CA SER A 85 -4.86 9.42 -1.79
C SER A 85 -4.68 8.54 -3.03
N GLY A 86 -3.57 7.81 -3.10
CA GLY A 86 -3.29 6.90 -4.21
C GLY A 86 -3.95 5.52 -4.07
N THR A 87 -4.39 5.17 -2.85
CA THR A 87 -5.09 3.90 -2.61
C THR A 87 -6.50 3.87 -3.20
N VAL A 88 -7.12 5.05 -3.39
CA VAL A 88 -8.50 5.16 -3.91
C VAL A 88 -8.55 4.90 -5.40
N TYR A 89 -9.48 4.07 -5.84
CA TYR A 89 -9.70 3.83 -7.27
C TYR A 89 -10.37 5.04 -7.95
N ALA A 90 -10.02 5.27 -9.21
CA ALA A 90 -10.54 6.38 -10.01
C ALA A 90 -12.08 6.47 -10.01
N GLU A 91 -12.75 5.33 -10.02
CA GLU A 91 -14.21 5.24 -10.02
C GLU A 91 -14.83 5.83 -8.74
N SER A 92 -14.19 5.63 -7.58
CA SER A 92 -14.65 6.22 -6.32
C SER A 92 -14.49 7.74 -6.31
N TYR A 93 -13.35 8.23 -6.82
CA TYR A 93 -13.14 9.67 -6.99
C TYR A 93 -14.18 10.31 -7.91
N LEU A 94 -14.53 9.65 -9.01
CA LEU A 94 -15.55 10.13 -9.93
C LEU A 94 -16.93 10.14 -9.29
N ASP A 95 -17.30 9.09 -8.54
CA ASP A 95 -18.56 9.02 -7.81
C ASP A 95 -18.66 10.15 -6.76
N TRP A 96 -17.62 10.34 -5.95
CA TRP A 96 -17.60 11.40 -4.94
C TRP A 96 -17.63 12.79 -5.56
N ALA A 97 -16.80 13.04 -6.56
CA ALA A 97 -16.73 14.33 -7.24
C ALA A 97 -18.06 14.68 -7.92
N SER A 98 -18.77 13.70 -8.48
CA SER A 98 -20.11 13.89 -9.03
C SER A 98 -21.13 14.30 -7.96
N LYS A 99 -21.12 13.61 -6.81
CA LYS A 99 -21.99 13.93 -5.66
C LYS A 99 -21.71 15.31 -5.06
N ASP A 100 -20.45 15.75 -5.12
CA ASP A 100 -20.00 17.06 -4.64
C ASP A 100 -20.17 18.19 -5.69
N GLY A 101 -20.82 17.90 -6.83
CA GLY A 101 -21.06 18.89 -7.88
C GLY A 101 -19.79 19.40 -8.57
N LYS A 102 -18.71 18.58 -8.58
CA LYS A 102 -17.45 18.93 -9.25
C LYS A 102 -17.57 18.81 -10.76
N CYS A 103 -16.59 19.40 -11.43
CA CYS A 103 -16.46 19.43 -12.88
C CYS A 103 -15.31 18.55 -13.34
N VAL A 104 -15.34 18.15 -14.61
CA VAL A 104 -14.20 17.52 -15.29
C VAL A 104 -13.92 18.21 -16.62
N ASP A 105 -12.66 18.47 -16.90
CA ASP A 105 -12.23 18.87 -18.24
C ASP A 105 -12.04 17.59 -19.09
N ILE A 106 -12.86 17.45 -20.14
CA ILE A 106 -12.89 16.22 -20.96
C ILE A 106 -11.63 16.06 -21.86
N THR A 107 -10.80 17.09 -21.96
CA THR A 107 -9.54 17.05 -22.75
C THR A 107 -8.36 16.61 -21.89
N THR A 108 -8.27 17.13 -20.66
CA THR A 108 -7.18 16.83 -19.73
C THR A 108 -7.54 15.75 -18.72
N SER A 109 -8.83 15.43 -18.60
CA SER A 109 -9.41 14.54 -17.58
C SER A 109 -9.16 15.02 -16.14
N SER A 110 -8.94 16.32 -15.95
CA SER A 110 -8.69 16.90 -14.63
C SER A 110 -10.01 17.31 -13.95
N ILE A 111 -10.14 16.96 -12.68
CA ILE A 111 -11.30 17.33 -11.85
C ILE A 111 -11.08 18.73 -11.28
N SER A 112 -12.11 19.57 -11.29
CA SER A 112 -12.06 20.95 -10.81
C SER A 112 -13.29 21.33 -9.99
N ASN A 113 -13.16 22.42 -9.23
CA ASN A 113 -14.30 23.01 -8.51
C ASN A 113 -15.22 23.76 -9.48
N PRO A 114 -16.55 23.87 -9.17
CA PRO A 114 -17.47 24.70 -9.95
C PRO A 114 -17.04 26.18 -9.94
N PRO A 115 -17.48 27.01 -10.96
CA PRO A 115 -18.45 26.69 -11.99
C PRO A 115 -17.87 25.86 -13.14
N CYS A 116 -18.68 24.91 -13.69
CA CYS A 116 -18.25 23.96 -14.71
C CYS A 116 -18.21 24.51 -16.16
N GLU A 117 -18.66 25.75 -16.36
CA GLU A 117 -18.82 26.33 -17.70
C GLU A 117 -17.70 27.32 -18.06
N LEU A 118 -16.56 27.23 -17.35
CA LEU A 118 -15.44 28.15 -17.56
C LEU A 118 -14.75 27.96 -18.92
N THR A 119 -14.82 26.77 -19.48
CA THR A 119 -14.30 26.45 -20.82
C THR A 119 -15.28 25.55 -21.57
N PRO A 120 -15.21 25.48 -22.92
CA PRO A 120 -16.06 24.56 -23.69
C PRO A 120 -15.84 23.08 -23.36
N THR A 121 -14.68 22.73 -22.80
CA THR A 121 -14.28 21.36 -22.47
C THR A 121 -14.59 20.97 -21.03
N THR A 122 -14.90 21.92 -20.14
CA THR A 122 -15.24 21.65 -18.74
C THR A 122 -16.74 21.40 -18.59
N LYS A 123 -17.10 20.25 -18.01
CA LYS A 123 -18.49 19.79 -17.86
C LYS A 123 -18.77 19.39 -16.42
N PRO A 124 -20.02 19.48 -15.95
CA PRO A 124 -20.43 18.86 -14.71
C PRO A 124 -20.19 17.35 -14.75
N LEU A 125 -19.51 16.81 -13.74
CA LEU A 125 -19.19 15.38 -13.73
C LEU A 125 -20.47 14.51 -13.67
N ALA A 126 -21.52 14.98 -13.00
CA ALA A 126 -22.81 14.30 -12.96
C ALA A 126 -23.45 14.14 -14.36
N GLU A 127 -23.26 15.11 -15.26
CA GLU A 127 -23.70 15.01 -16.66
C GLU A 127 -22.93 13.91 -17.40
N ILE A 128 -21.61 13.90 -17.28
CA ILE A 128 -20.74 12.87 -17.89
C ILE A 128 -21.13 11.47 -17.43
N LEU A 129 -21.35 11.27 -16.13
CA LEU A 129 -21.71 9.96 -15.58
C LEU A 129 -23.14 9.51 -15.96
N SER A 130 -24.06 10.45 -16.22
CA SER A 130 -25.43 10.13 -16.60
C SER A 130 -25.58 9.77 -18.09
N ASP A 131 -24.69 10.26 -18.96
CA ASP A 131 -24.72 10.01 -20.40
C ASP A 131 -23.41 9.43 -20.94
N SER A 132 -23.12 8.19 -20.55
CA SER A 132 -21.95 7.45 -21.00
C SER A 132 -21.91 7.15 -22.52
N SER A 133 -23.03 7.38 -23.24
CA SER A 133 -23.10 7.19 -24.68
C SER A 133 -22.49 8.37 -25.45
N THR A 134 -22.64 9.57 -24.92
CA THR A 134 -22.08 10.82 -25.49
C THR A 134 -20.66 11.09 -24.95
N PHE A 135 -20.42 10.75 -23.70
CA PHE A 135 -19.15 10.99 -23.02
C PHE A 135 -18.60 9.69 -22.42
N PRO A 136 -17.67 9.00 -23.10
CA PRO A 136 -17.08 7.79 -22.54
C PRO A 136 -16.27 8.11 -21.28
N ILE A 137 -16.56 7.39 -20.19
CA ILE A 137 -15.87 7.54 -18.90
C ILE A 137 -14.46 6.92 -18.89
N ASP A 138 -14.24 5.91 -19.73
CA ASP A 138 -12.98 5.17 -19.77
C ASP A 138 -11.73 6.03 -19.93
N PRO A 139 -11.67 7.04 -20.82
CA PRO A 139 -10.52 7.91 -20.91
C PRO A 139 -10.23 8.70 -19.62
N ILE A 140 -11.27 9.03 -18.84
CA ILE A 140 -11.10 9.72 -17.57
C ILE A 140 -10.51 8.76 -16.52
N VAL A 141 -11.05 7.53 -16.43
CA VAL A 141 -10.49 6.50 -15.53
C VAL A 141 -9.05 6.17 -15.91
N ASP A 142 -8.74 6.09 -17.21
CA ASP A 142 -7.36 5.86 -17.70
C ASP A 142 -6.42 7.00 -17.31
N ALA A 143 -6.89 8.25 -17.38
CA ALA A 143 -6.12 9.41 -16.99
C ALA A 143 -5.91 9.54 -15.48
N LEU A 144 -6.84 9.05 -14.66
CA LEU A 144 -6.77 9.04 -13.19
C LEU A 144 -6.03 7.82 -12.62
N SER A 145 -5.47 6.96 -13.50
CA SER A 145 -4.77 5.74 -13.10
C SER A 145 -3.69 5.36 -14.12
N THR A 146 -2.97 4.28 -13.85
CA THR A 146 -2.01 3.71 -14.81
C THR A 146 -2.65 2.71 -15.78
N ARG A 147 -4.01 2.64 -15.79
CA ARG A 147 -4.76 1.79 -16.70
C ARG A 147 -4.59 2.28 -18.15
N ASN A 148 -4.30 1.37 -19.07
CA ASN A 148 -4.29 1.61 -20.53
C ASN A 148 -3.39 2.77 -21.03
N TYR A 149 -2.46 3.31 -20.22
CA TYR A 149 -1.61 4.37 -20.72
C TYR A 149 -0.70 3.88 -21.86
N ASP A 150 -0.51 4.73 -22.86
CA ASP A 150 0.31 4.39 -24.02
C ASP A 150 1.79 4.65 -23.74
N ARG A 151 2.53 3.61 -23.42
CA ARG A 151 3.98 3.64 -23.13
C ARG A 151 4.84 4.22 -24.28
N ARG A 152 4.28 4.40 -25.48
CA ARG A 152 4.98 5.04 -26.61
C ARG A 152 4.89 6.56 -26.56
N THR A 153 3.93 7.12 -25.87
CA THR A 153 3.64 8.55 -25.81
C THR A 153 3.93 9.16 -24.44
N VAL A 154 3.81 8.39 -23.36
CA VAL A 154 4.05 8.82 -21.99
C VAL A 154 4.78 7.73 -21.20
N SER A 155 5.76 8.10 -20.38
CA SER A 155 6.40 7.16 -19.47
C SER A 155 5.45 6.77 -18.33
N GLY A 156 5.67 5.59 -17.73
CA GLY A 156 4.93 5.18 -16.55
C GLY A 156 5.08 6.17 -15.40
N HIS A 157 6.30 6.67 -15.18
CA HIS A 157 6.59 7.75 -14.25
C HIS A 157 5.68 8.98 -14.46
N ASN A 158 5.67 9.54 -15.68
CA ASN A 158 4.87 10.73 -15.94
C ASN A 158 3.36 10.47 -15.86
N GLN A 159 2.90 9.31 -16.32
CA GLN A 159 1.49 8.91 -16.17
C GLN A 159 1.10 8.82 -14.70
N PHE A 160 1.90 8.13 -13.90
CA PHE A 160 1.65 7.91 -12.48
C PHE A 160 1.55 9.24 -11.72
N PHE A 161 2.57 10.06 -11.76
CA PHE A 161 2.58 11.33 -11.01
C PHE A 161 1.56 12.35 -11.52
N ALA A 162 1.19 12.34 -12.80
CA ALA A 162 0.14 13.22 -13.31
C ALA A 162 -1.27 12.90 -12.77
N THR A 163 -1.52 11.71 -12.26
CA THR A 163 -2.84 11.33 -11.73
C THR A 163 -3.22 12.16 -10.51
N PHE A 164 -2.26 12.45 -9.63
CA PHE A 164 -2.48 13.18 -8.37
C PHE A 164 -3.05 14.58 -8.59
N ASP A 165 -2.50 15.34 -9.56
CA ASP A 165 -3.03 16.65 -9.90
C ASP A 165 -4.45 16.57 -10.48
N ARG A 166 -4.75 15.51 -11.24
CA ARG A 166 -6.05 15.33 -11.89
C ARG A 166 -7.17 15.02 -10.91
N PHE A 167 -6.93 14.19 -9.88
CA PHE A 167 -7.97 13.84 -8.91
C PHE A 167 -7.93 14.63 -7.60
N ARG A 168 -6.92 15.47 -7.36
CA ARG A 168 -6.72 16.20 -6.09
C ARG A 168 -7.99 16.84 -5.56
N VAL A 169 -8.77 17.51 -6.43
CA VAL A 169 -10.00 18.20 -6.06
C VAL A 169 -11.11 17.23 -5.62
N ALA A 170 -11.12 16.00 -6.14
CA ALA A 170 -12.07 14.97 -5.72
C ALA A 170 -11.74 14.39 -4.34
N ALA A 171 -10.47 14.48 -3.91
CA ALA A 171 -10.01 14.01 -2.62
C ALA A 171 -10.29 15.00 -1.47
N GLU A 172 -10.56 16.28 -1.79
CA GLU A 172 -10.79 17.34 -0.80
C GLU A 172 -11.99 17.00 0.10
N GLY A 173 -11.77 16.94 1.42
CA GLY A 173 -12.81 16.63 2.40
C GLY A 173 -13.22 15.15 2.48
N ARG A 174 -12.54 14.25 1.76
CA ARG A 174 -12.90 12.82 1.64
C ARG A 174 -11.98 11.86 2.42
N PHE A 175 -11.16 12.37 3.35
CA PHE A 175 -10.20 11.52 4.07
C PHE A 175 -10.86 10.31 4.77
N GLY A 176 -11.99 10.51 5.46
CA GLY A 176 -12.71 9.41 6.11
C GLY A 176 -13.29 8.40 5.12
N ASP A 177 -13.79 8.88 3.95
CA ASP A 177 -14.26 8.02 2.86
C ASP A 177 -13.10 7.20 2.27
N MET A 178 -11.91 7.81 2.08
CA MET A 178 -10.71 7.12 1.59
C MET A 178 -10.24 6.04 2.57
N VAL A 179 -10.18 6.34 3.87
CA VAL A 179 -9.80 5.36 4.90
C VAL A 179 -10.81 4.20 4.95
N ALA A 180 -12.11 4.49 4.85
CA ALA A 180 -13.14 3.45 4.81
C ALA A 180 -12.96 2.52 3.59
N GLU A 181 -12.67 3.07 2.40
CA GLU A 181 -12.42 2.29 1.19
C GLU A 181 -11.17 1.42 1.33
N ALA A 182 -10.06 1.97 1.85
CA ALA A 182 -8.84 1.21 2.12
C ALA A 182 -9.10 0.05 3.08
N ARG A 183 -9.82 0.29 4.18
CA ARG A 183 -10.20 -0.75 5.17
C ARG A 183 -11.09 -1.85 4.59
N ILE A 184 -12.08 -1.48 3.75
CA ILE A 184 -12.94 -2.47 3.07
C ILE A 184 -12.09 -3.39 2.20
N ARG A 185 -11.17 -2.83 1.42
CA ARG A 185 -10.31 -3.58 0.52
C ARG A 185 -9.33 -4.46 1.29
N ALA A 186 -8.71 -3.93 2.34
CA ALA A 186 -7.82 -4.67 3.22
C ALA A 186 -8.52 -5.85 3.91
N GLY A 187 -9.69 -5.64 4.49
CA GLY A 187 -10.47 -6.70 5.14
C GLY A 187 -10.83 -7.83 4.18
N ASN A 188 -11.20 -7.49 2.94
CA ASN A 188 -11.51 -8.46 1.89
C ASN A 188 -10.30 -9.26 1.41
N GLN A 189 -9.08 -8.82 1.73
CA GLN A 189 -7.82 -9.46 1.35
C GLN A 189 -7.11 -10.15 2.51
N ASN A 190 -7.74 -10.22 3.67
CA ASN A 190 -7.14 -10.75 4.90
C ASN A 190 -5.86 -10.01 5.32
N ILE A 191 -5.95 -8.68 5.29
CA ILE A 191 -4.96 -7.74 5.83
C ILE A 191 -5.53 -7.23 7.16
N SER A 192 -4.72 -7.23 8.21
CA SER A 192 -5.14 -6.83 9.56
C SER A 192 -4.67 -5.44 9.97
N TYR A 193 -3.73 -4.83 9.21
CA TYR A 193 -3.10 -3.58 9.56
C TYR A 193 -2.72 -2.74 8.34
N LEU A 194 -2.93 -1.42 8.43
CA LEU A 194 -2.52 -0.45 7.42
C LEU A 194 -1.72 0.70 8.07
N GLU A 195 -0.58 1.05 7.49
CA GLU A 195 0.09 2.33 7.73
C GLU A 195 -0.13 3.24 6.52
N LEU A 196 -1.08 4.18 6.65
CA LEU A 196 -1.51 5.05 5.56
C LEU A 196 -0.76 6.37 5.61
N MET A 197 -0.05 6.71 4.55
CA MET A 197 0.59 8.01 4.40
C MET A 197 -0.44 9.08 4.07
N GLN A 198 -0.40 10.20 4.82
CA GLN A 198 -1.36 11.30 4.67
C GLN A 198 -0.71 12.68 4.93
N SER A 199 -1.29 13.74 4.36
CA SER A 199 -0.75 15.10 4.35
C SER A 199 -1.57 16.10 5.16
N VAL A 200 -2.40 15.66 6.13
CA VAL A 200 -3.22 16.57 6.95
C VAL A 200 -2.31 17.53 7.73
N GLY A 201 -2.54 18.83 7.59
CA GLY A 201 -1.74 19.89 8.22
C GLY A 201 -0.47 20.30 7.46
N MET A 202 0.00 19.50 6.50
CA MET A 202 1.30 19.78 5.84
C MET A 202 1.29 21.06 5.00
N MET A 203 0.18 21.39 4.33
CA MET A 203 0.08 22.64 3.55
C MET A 203 0.06 23.88 4.44
N GLU A 204 -0.52 23.78 5.64
CA GLU A 204 -0.48 24.84 6.65
C GLU A 204 0.96 25.06 7.14
N ALA A 205 1.71 23.99 7.43
CA ALA A 205 3.13 24.10 7.81
C ALA A 205 3.99 24.71 6.69
N ILE A 206 3.76 24.30 5.43
CA ILE A 206 4.40 24.93 4.25
C ILE A 206 4.12 26.43 4.22
N GLY A 207 2.89 26.85 4.53
CA GLY A 207 2.47 28.25 4.54
C GLY A 207 3.16 29.11 5.61
N LEU A 208 3.65 28.53 6.69
CA LEU A 208 4.38 29.23 7.75
C LEU A 208 5.85 29.52 7.41
N ALA A 209 6.43 28.74 6.51
CA ALA A 209 7.84 28.81 6.20
C ALA A 209 8.13 29.79 5.04
N PRO A 210 9.31 30.45 5.05
CA PRO A 210 9.72 31.32 3.94
C PRO A 210 9.82 30.52 2.63
N LYS A 211 9.36 31.13 1.54
CA LYS A 211 9.44 30.54 0.17
C LYS A 211 10.84 30.62 -0.44
N GLN A 212 11.82 31.21 0.25
CA GLN A 212 13.17 31.39 -0.30
C GLN A 212 13.86 30.06 -0.58
N SER A 213 14.30 29.89 -1.83
CA SER A 213 14.97 28.69 -2.31
C SER A 213 16.46 28.61 -1.96
N ASN A 214 17.07 29.73 -1.56
CA ASN A 214 18.50 29.84 -1.27
C ASN A 214 18.70 30.21 0.21
N LEU A 215 18.52 29.23 1.09
CA LEU A 215 19.12 29.32 2.41
C LEU A 215 20.61 29.03 2.23
N GLU A 216 21.47 29.93 2.74
CA GLU A 216 22.90 29.61 2.91
C GLU A 216 23.02 28.27 3.65
N GLU A 217 24.09 27.53 3.40
CA GLU A 217 24.24 26.14 3.87
C GLU A 217 24.08 26.02 5.39
N ASP A 218 24.43 27.10 6.13
CA ASP A 218 24.39 27.19 7.59
C ASP A 218 23.25 28.07 8.15
N ALA A 219 22.29 28.49 7.32
CA ALA A 219 21.21 29.35 7.80
C ALA A 219 20.27 28.62 8.76
N THR A 220 20.15 29.14 9.97
CA THR A 220 19.19 28.64 10.96
C THR A 220 17.77 28.93 10.49
N ILE A 221 16.96 27.89 10.33
CA ILE A 221 15.54 28.02 10.00
C ILE A 221 14.79 28.34 11.29
N VAL A 222 14.25 29.56 11.38
CA VAL A 222 13.44 29.99 12.51
C VAL A 222 11.97 29.90 12.13
N LEU A 223 11.23 29.07 12.85
CA LEU A 223 9.77 28.92 12.73
C LEU A 223 9.09 29.42 14.00
N ASP A 224 7.86 29.87 13.85
CA ASP A 224 6.96 30.18 14.97
C ASP A 224 6.39 28.85 15.50
N GLU A 225 7.03 28.29 16.52
CA GLU A 225 6.63 27.00 17.10
C GLU A 225 5.21 27.00 17.63
N ALA A 226 4.73 28.12 18.18
CA ALA A 226 3.35 28.23 18.68
C ALA A 226 2.32 28.06 17.55
N LYS A 227 2.65 28.49 16.32
CA LYS A 227 1.80 28.24 15.15
C LYS A 227 1.87 26.79 14.69
N ILE A 228 3.03 26.14 14.80
CA ILE A 228 3.12 24.70 14.52
C ILE A 228 2.28 23.91 15.54
N ASP A 229 2.33 24.27 16.83
CA ASP A 229 1.51 23.64 17.87
C ASP A 229 0.01 23.83 17.62
N GLN A 230 -0.42 24.99 17.15
CA GLN A 230 -1.82 25.21 16.73
C GLN A 230 -2.21 24.32 15.55
N ILE A 231 -1.30 24.06 14.59
CA ILE A 231 -1.56 23.12 13.49
C ILE A 231 -1.70 21.69 14.04
N VAL A 232 -0.88 21.29 15.02
CA VAL A 232 -0.99 19.97 15.68
C VAL A 232 -2.39 19.78 16.26
N GLU A 233 -2.89 20.75 17.06
CA GLU A 233 -4.25 20.70 17.61
C GLU A 233 -5.30 20.56 16.51
N ASN A 234 -5.23 21.39 15.47
CA ASN A 234 -6.17 21.34 14.36
C ASN A 234 -6.12 20.00 13.58
N VAL A 235 -4.96 19.35 13.51
CA VAL A 235 -4.82 18.02 12.87
C VAL A 235 -5.48 16.96 13.72
N ILE A 236 -5.31 16.98 15.04
CA ILE A 236 -5.94 16.04 15.97
C ILE A 236 -7.47 16.10 15.82
N ASP A 237 -8.05 17.31 15.85
CA ASP A 237 -9.50 17.51 15.63
C ASP A 237 -9.97 16.94 14.28
N ARG A 238 -9.16 17.10 13.22
CA ARG A 238 -9.49 16.53 11.90
C ARG A 238 -9.38 15.01 11.88
N LEU A 239 -8.44 14.42 12.62
CA LEU A 239 -8.34 12.96 12.73
C LEU A 239 -9.57 12.37 13.43
N ASP A 240 -10.14 13.06 14.44
CA ASP A 240 -11.38 12.64 15.07
C ASP A 240 -12.55 12.62 14.07
N ILE A 241 -12.66 13.66 13.23
CA ILE A 241 -13.67 13.73 12.16
C ILE A 241 -13.47 12.60 11.12
N ILE A 242 -12.22 12.28 10.79
CA ILE A 242 -11.87 11.19 9.87
C ILE A 242 -12.31 9.85 10.47
N ASP A 243 -12.04 9.61 11.76
CA ASP A 243 -12.41 8.40 12.46
C ASP A 243 -13.93 8.24 12.56
N ASP A 244 -14.65 9.28 12.93
CA ASP A 244 -16.11 9.29 12.97
C ASP A 244 -16.70 8.96 11.59
N ARG A 245 -16.18 9.59 10.52
CA ARG A 245 -16.67 9.38 9.16
C ARG A 245 -16.42 7.96 8.65
N GLN A 246 -15.23 7.41 8.83
CA GLN A 246 -14.96 6.03 8.42
C GLN A 246 -15.82 5.02 9.19
N ASN A 247 -16.01 5.23 10.51
CA ASN A 247 -16.83 4.36 11.34
C ASN A 247 -18.32 4.43 10.96
N GLU A 248 -18.83 5.60 10.59
CA GLU A 248 -20.19 5.77 10.04
C GLU A 248 -20.36 4.91 8.77
N ILE A 249 -19.43 5.02 7.82
CA ILE A 249 -19.48 4.28 6.53
C ILE A 249 -19.42 2.77 6.77
N LEU A 250 -18.50 2.32 7.61
CA LEU A 250 -18.28 0.90 7.89
C LEU A 250 -19.34 0.32 8.83
N GLY A 251 -19.98 1.17 9.63
CA GLY A 251 -20.96 0.78 10.64
C GLY A 251 -20.35 -0.02 11.78
N CYS A 252 -19.08 0.23 12.14
CA CYS A 252 -18.35 -0.56 13.12
C CYS A 252 -18.96 -0.50 14.53
N GLU A 253 -19.64 0.56 14.89
CA GLU A 253 -20.34 0.72 16.18
C GLU A 253 -21.69 0.01 16.26
N LYS A 254 -22.21 -0.48 15.13
CA LYS A 254 -23.49 -1.18 15.08
C LYS A 254 -23.35 -2.60 15.61
N THR A 255 -24.42 -3.13 16.22
CA THR A 255 -24.50 -4.53 16.65
C THR A 255 -24.21 -5.52 15.51
N GLN A 256 -24.51 -5.13 14.28
CA GLN A 256 -24.16 -5.83 13.06
C GLN A 256 -23.48 -4.83 12.13
N PRO A 257 -22.13 -4.80 12.09
CA PRO A 257 -21.39 -3.92 11.19
C PRO A 257 -21.76 -4.15 9.73
N LEU A 258 -21.71 -3.10 8.92
CA LEU A 258 -21.93 -3.21 7.47
C LEU A 258 -20.79 -3.96 6.78
N ASN A 259 -19.58 -3.79 7.31
CA ASN A 259 -18.35 -4.42 6.81
C ASN A 259 -17.52 -4.99 7.96
N PRO A 260 -17.90 -6.15 8.53
CA PRO A 260 -17.23 -6.70 9.72
C PRO A 260 -15.72 -6.88 9.53
N ALA A 261 -15.29 -7.41 8.38
CA ALA A 261 -13.86 -7.60 8.09
C ALA A 261 -13.09 -6.28 8.05
N ALA A 262 -13.69 -5.21 7.52
CA ALA A 262 -13.07 -3.89 7.52
C ALA A 262 -12.94 -3.30 8.93
N CYS A 263 -13.90 -3.57 9.81
CA CYS A 263 -13.85 -3.11 11.20
C CYS A 263 -12.71 -3.75 12.02
N GLU A 264 -12.24 -4.94 11.63
CA GLU A 264 -11.10 -5.62 12.28
C GLU A 264 -9.74 -5.08 11.80
N VAL A 265 -9.70 -4.31 10.71
CA VAL A 265 -8.44 -3.73 10.18
C VAL A 265 -8.04 -2.54 11.04
N GLN A 266 -6.87 -2.61 11.66
CA GLN A 266 -6.31 -1.47 12.37
C GLN A 266 -5.61 -0.52 11.39
N VAL A 267 -5.76 0.79 11.62
CA VAL A 267 -5.14 1.84 10.82
C VAL A 267 -4.26 2.72 11.69
N ARG A 268 -3.09 3.06 11.18
CA ARG A 268 -2.22 4.12 11.69
C ARG A 268 -1.76 4.97 10.51
N PHE A 269 -1.34 6.19 10.81
CA PHE A 269 -0.92 7.14 9.78
C PHE A 269 0.58 7.42 9.84
N LEU A 270 1.15 7.62 8.67
CA LEU A 270 2.46 8.21 8.48
C LEU A 270 2.29 9.64 7.95
N ALA A 271 2.93 10.60 8.59
CA ALA A 271 2.91 11.99 8.14
C ALA A 271 3.75 12.14 6.87
N GLN A 272 3.15 12.56 5.77
CA GLN A 272 3.84 12.81 4.50
C GLN A 272 4.53 14.17 4.51
N VAL A 273 5.84 14.21 4.24
CA VAL A 273 6.64 15.40 4.03
C VAL A 273 6.93 15.55 2.54
N LEU A 274 6.39 16.59 1.92
CA LEU A 274 6.58 16.88 0.49
C LEU A 274 7.97 17.46 0.24
N ARG A 275 8.90 16.63 -0.27
CA ARG A 275 10.33 16.98 -0.43
C ARG A 275 10.66 17.90 -1.59
N ASN A 276 9.70 18.21 -2.46
CA ASN A 276 9.87 19.09 -3.63
C ASN A 276 9.63 20.58 -3.35
N PHE A 277 9.52 20.98 -2.07
CA PHE A 277 9.42 22.37 -1.62
C PHE A 277 10.78 22.95 -1.19
N SER A 278 10.82 24.23 -0.84
CA SER A 278 12.05 24.86 -0.34
C SER A 278 12.54 24.21 0.96
N PRO A 279 13.84 24.26 1.27
CA PRO A 279 14.36 23.65 2.51
C PRO A 279 13.63 24.08 3.78
N ALA A 280 13.29 25.39 3.91
CA ALA A 280 12.54 25.88 5.06
C ALA A 280 11.13 25.28 5.15
N GLN A 281 10.48 25.08 4.01
CA GLN A 281 9.16 24.47 3.94
C GLN A 281 9.21 22.96 4.23
N VAL A 282 10.26 22.26 3.80
CA VAL A 282 10.48 20.85 4.14
C VAL A 282 10.78 20.72 5.63
N TYR A 283 11.61 21.61 6.19
CA TYR A 283 11.87 21.62 7.63
C TYR A 283 10.61 21.83 8.47
N ALA A 284 9.73 22.78 8.07
CA ALA A 284 8.48 23.05 8.77
C ALA A 284 7.54 21.82 8.78
N GLN A 285 7.41 21.13 7.64
CA GLN A 285 6.64 19.89 7.55
C GLN A 285 7.25 18.78 8.41
N THR A 286 8.60 18.65 8.40
CA THR A 286 9.29 17.63 9.19
C THR A 286 9.09 17.91 10.68
N MET A 287 9.19 19.16 11.13
CA MET A 287 8.90 19.55 12.52
C MET A 287 7.46 19.22 12.92
N LEU A 288 6.49 19.57 12.05
CA LEU A 288 5.09 19.20 12.29
C LEU A 288 4.92 17.68 12.42
N ALA A 289 5.56 16.89 11.54
CA ALA A 289 5.47 15.44 11.58
C ALA A 289 5.97 14.87 12.92
N PHE A 290 7.14 15.32 13.41
CA PHE A 290 7.67 14.89 14.71
C PHE A 290 6.75 15.27 15.87
N LYS A 291 6.20 16.48 15.86
CA LYS A 291 5.25 16.92 16.90
C LYS A 291 3.95 16.11 16.87
N LEU A 292 3.43 15.78 15.68
CA LEU A 292 2.23 14.95 15.52
C LEU A 292 2.44 13.53 16.05
N ILE A 293 3.59 12.90 15.78
CA ILE A 293 3.93 11.56 16.30
C ILE A 293 3.95 11.55 17.84
N GLN A 294 4.35 12.64 18.45
CA GLN A 294 4.32 12.76 19.93
C GLN A 294 2.93 13.03 20.49
N ALA A 295 2.09 13.75 19.75
CA ALA A 295 0.83 14.27 20.24
C ALA A 295 -0.34 13.29 20.08
N ASP A 296 -0.30 12.40 19.09
CA ASP A 296 -1.42 11.51 18.77
C ASP A 296 -0.94 10.10 18.37
N GLU A 297 -1.42 9.08 19.07
CA GLU A 297 -1.04 7.67 18.86
C GLU A 297 -1.46 7.10 17.49
N ARG A 298 -2.34 7.80 16.77
CA ARG A 298 -2.76 7.42 15.41
C ARG A 298 -1.68 7.71 14.40
N ILE A 299 -0.76 8.66 14.68
CA ILE A 299 0.38 9.00 13.82
C ILE A 299 1.63 8.34 14.38
N VAL A 300 2.09 7.31 13.70
CA VAL A 300 3.16 6.44 14.21
C VAL A 300 4.52 6.68 13.55
N GLY A 301 4.57 7.52 12.51
CA GLY A 301 5.82 7.80 11.82
C GLY A 301 5.68 8.87 10.74
N LEU A 302 6.76 9.06 10.01
CA LEU A 302 6.83 9.99 8.88
C LEU A 302 7.50 9.33 7.67
N ASN A 303 7.18 9.88 6.47
CA ASN A 303 7.86 9.54 5.23
C ASN A 303 8.00 10.78 4.34
N PHE A 304 9.09 10.86 3.58
CA PHE A 304 9.29 11.90 2.58
C PHE A 304 8.76 11.43 1.24
N VAL A 305 7.87 12.21 0.64
CA VAL A 305 7.12 11.87 -0.57
C VAL A 305 7.33 12.90 -1.69
N ALA A 306 6.70 12.72 -2.81
CA ALA A 306 6.91 13.36 -4.11
C ALA A 306 8.11 12.76 -4.87
N PRO A 307 8.18 12.90 -6.22
CA PRO A 307 9.20 12.24 -7.04
C PRO A 307 10.62 12.45 -6.51
N GLU A 308 11.35 11.35 -6.29
CA GLU A 308 12.72 11.42 -5.77
C GLU A 308 13.69 12.04 -6.77
N ASP A 309 13.41 11.88 -8.06
CA ASP A 309 14.13 12.50 -9.18
C ASP A 309 13.82 14.00 -9.36
N HIS A 310 12.88 14.57 -8.58
CA HIS A 310 12.60 15.98 -8.66
C HIS A 310 13.83 16.82 -8.30
N ARG A 311 14.13 17.84 -9.12
CA ARG A 311 15.34 18.67 -8.99
C ARG A 311 15.63 19.18 -7.56
N ILE A 312 14.61 19.57 -6.80
CA ILE A 312 14.78 20.04 -5.42
C ILE A 312 15.09 18.84 -4.52
N ALA A 313 14.39 17.71 -4.68
CA ALA A 313 14.61 16.53 -3.88
C ALA A 313 16.05 16.01 -4.04
N LEU A 314 16.57 15.92 -5.26
CA LEU A 314 17.96 15.52 -5.54
C LEU A 314 18.98 16.50 -4.95
N ARG A 315 18.79 17.82 -5.19
CA ARG A 315 19.71 18.86 -4.75
C ARG A 315 19.83 18.90 -3.22
N ASP A 316 18.72 18.82 -2.52
CA ASP A 316 18.62 19.07 -1.09
C ASP A 316 18.52 17.78 -0.26
N TYR A 317 18.68 16.60 -0.87
CA TYR A 317 18.47 15.30 -0.22
C TYR A 317 19.22 15.19 1.11
N LYS A 318 20.54 15.43 1.10
CA LYS A 318 21.39 15.36 2.30
C LYS A 318 20.96 16.34 3.39
N LYS A 319 20.54 17.55 2.99
CA LYS A 319 19.99 18.55 3.92
C LYS A 319 18.68 18.05 4.54
N HIS A 320 17.82 17.43 3.76
CA HIS A 320 16.58 16.83 4.25
C HIS A 320 16.84 15.70 5.26
N MET A 321 17.82 14.83 5.00
CA MET A 321 18.24 13.80 5.96
C MET A 321 18.78 14.40 7.26
N THR A 322 19.52 15.52 7.17
CA THR A 322 19.99 16.27 8.32
C THR A 322 18.83 16.83 9.15
N PHE A 323 17.77 17.33 8.52
CA PHE A 323 16.57 17.80 9.23
C PHE A 323 15.91 16.68 10.03
N VAL A 324 15.78 15.49 9.45
CA VAL A 324 15.22 14.32 10.16
C VAL A 324 16.10 13.96 11.36
N ARG A 325 17.43 13.91 11.18
CA ARG A 325 18.38 13.63 12.28
C ARG A 325 18.24 14.64 13.42
N ASP A 326 18.30 15.92 13.09
CA ASP A 326 18.37 16.99 14.08
C ASP A 326 17.06 17.11 14.87
N LEU A 327 15.92 16.99 14.17
CA LEU A 327 14.61 16.92 14.83
C LEU A 327 14.43 15.60 15.59
N GLY A 328 14.97 14.49 15.10
CA GLY A 328 14.98 13.22 15.82
C GLY A 328 15.73 13.27 17.14
N HIS A 329 16.79 14.09 17.25
CA HIS A 329 17.46 14.35 18.53
C HIS A 329 16.59 15.16 19.50
N LEU A 330 15.75 16.08 19.00
CA LEU A 330 14.82 16.85 19.82
C LEU A 330 13.59 16.01 20.25
N TYR A 331 13.19 15.05 19.43
CA TYR A 331 12.01 14.20 19.62
C TYR A 331 12.36 12.71 19.59
N PRO A 332 13.14 12.18 20.56
CA PRO A 332 13.75 10.84 20.46
C PRO A 332 12.74 9.69 20.38
N GLU A 333 11.56 9.80 21.00
CA GLU A 333 10.54 8.76 20.88
C GLU A 333 9.90 8.75 19.47
N ALA A 334 9.64 9.91 18.90
CA ALA A 334 9.11 10.05 17.55
C ALA A 334 10.12 9.60 16.47
N SER A 335 11.42 9.69 16.74
CA SER A 335 12.47 9.25 15.80
C SER A 335 12.47 7.74 15.51
N LYS A 336 11.76 6.95 16.30
CA LYS A 336 11.57 5.50 16.04
C LYS A 336 10.67 5.24 14.85
N GLY A 337 9.82 6.19 14.47
CA GLY A 337 8.86 6.10 13.37
C GLY A 337 9.36 6.70 12.05
N VAL A 338 10.63 6.53 11.70
CA VAL A 338 11.18 7.05 10.44
C VAL A 338 11.25 5.97 9.39
N THR A 339 10.44 6.10 8.34
CA THR A 339 10.56 5.39 7.07
C THR A 339 10.73 6.40 5.95
N LEU A 340 11.52 6.10 4.93
CA LEU A 340 11.84 7.05 3.88
C LEU A 340 11.83 6.40 2.50
N HIS A 341 11.15 7.04 1.52
CA HIS A 341 11.44 6.75 0.11
C HIS A 341 12.90 7.05 -0.16
N ALA A 342 13.67 6.03 -0.48
CA ALA A 342 15.08 6.16 -0.79
C ALA A 342 15.49 5.15 -1.86
N GLY A 343 16.15 5.64 -2.90
CA GLY A 343 16.59 4.83 -4.01
C GLY A 343 15.48 4.43 -4.99
N GLU A 344 14.38 5.16 -5.06
CA GLU A 344 13.39 5.02 -6.13
C GLU A 344 13.88 5.71 -7.40
N LEU A 345 15.09 5.32 -7.83
CA LEU A 345 15.84 5.97 -8.90
C LEU A 345 16.44 4.93 -9.87
N THR A 346 16.59 5.36 -11.12
CA THR A 346 17.30 4.59 -12.17
C THR A 346 18.05 5.53 -13.11
N LEU A 347 19.00 4.98 -13.90
CA LEU A 347 19.68 5.73 -14.97
C LEU A 347 18.71 6.30 -16.02
N GLY A 348 17.50 5.77 -16.09
CA GLY A 348 16.46 6.29 -16.99
C GLY A 348 15.86 7.62 -16.54
N LEU A 349 16.00 7.96 -15.25
CA LEU A 349 15.43 9.16 -14.64
C LEU A 349 16.49 10.20 -14.28
N VAL A 350 17.64 9.76 -13.75
CA VAL A 350 18.67 10.64 -13.21
C VAL A 350 20.06 10.31 -13.73
N PRO A 351 20.98 11.27 -13.79
CA PRO A 351 22.37 10.99 -14.10
C PRO A 351 23.07 10.21 -12.98
N PRO A 352 24.21 9.53 -13.28
CA PRO A 352 24.86 8.60 -12.36
C PRO A 352 25.25 9.17 -10.99
N GLU A 353 25.54 10.46 -10.91
CA GLU A 353 25.93 11.15 -9.67
C GLU A 353 24.83 11.23 -8.62
N HIS A 354 23.58 10.95 -9.02
CA HIS A 354 22.42 10.90 -8.12
C HIS A 354 22.01 9.48 -7.73
N LEU A 355 22.78 8.46 -8.12
CA LEU A 355 22.49 7.07 -7.78
C LEU A 355 23.41 6.53 -6.70
N GLY A 356 22.92 5.56 -5.92
CA GLY A 356 23.72 4.72 -5.05
C GLY A 356 24.16 5.35 -3.71
N TRP A 357 23.51 6.42 -3.26
CA TRP A 357 23.84 7.02 -1.97
C TRP A 357 22.60 7.45 -1.15
N HIS A 358 21.44 7.53 -1.75
CA HIS A 358 20.21 7.95 -1.06
C HIS A 358 19.81 6.96 0.04
N ILE A 359 19.87 5.65 -0.23
CA ILE A 359 19.56 4.61 0.77
C ILE A 359 20.52 4.72 1.96
N ARG A 360 21.82 4.88 1.69
CA ARG A 360 22.84 5.02 2.74
C ARG A 360 22.60 6.25 3.60
N ASP A 361 22.39 7.41 2.99
CA ASP A 361 22.15 8.66 3.72
C ASP A 361 20.83 8.63 4.53
N ALA A 362 19.78 7.97 4.02
CA ALA A 362 18.55 7.74 4.78
C ALA A 362 18.80 6.92 6.05
N ILE A 363 19.65 5.90 5.97
CA ILE A 363 19.99 5.02 7.10
C ILE A 363 21.00 5.65 8.05
N GLU A 364 22.10 6.21 7.52
CA GLU A 364 23.24 6.65 8.33
C GLU A 364 23.08 8.09 8.85
N ILE A 365 22.41 8.96 8.10
CA ILE A 365 22.18 10.36 8.50
C ILE A 365 20.82 10.51 9.17
N ALA A 366 19.73 10.15 8.48
CA ALA A 366 18.39 10.35 9.02
C ALA A 366 17.99 9.30 10.06
N GLY A 367 18.67 8.17 10.14
CA GLY A 367 18.35 7.11 11.10
C GLY A 367 17.10 6.30 10.73
N ALA A 368 16.74 6.24 9.46
CA ALA A 368 15.60 5.48 9.00
C ALA A 368 15.68 4.01 9.44
N SER A 369 14.59 3.49 9.98
CA SER A 369 14.46 2.08 10.37
C SER A 369 13.79 1.25 9.28
N ARG A 370 13.19 1.90 8.27
CA ARG A 370 12.64 1.28 7.08
C ARG A 370 12.95 2.13 5.85
N ILE A 371 13.05 1.47 4.70
CA ILE A 371 13.33 2.08 3.40
C ILE A 371 12.21 1.72 2.43
N GLY A 372 11.54 2.72 1.88
CA GLY A 372 10.61 2.52 0.77
C GLY A 372 11.37 2.32 -0.54
N HIS A 373 10.97 1.34 -1.34
CA HIS A 373 11.50 0.93 -2.65
C HIS A 373 12.91 0.35 -2.65
N GLY A 374 13.95 1.14 -2.34
CA GLY A 374 15.33 0.66 -2.28
C GLY A 374 15.87 0.09 -3.61
N ILE A 375 15.49 0.67 -4.76
CA ILE A 375 15.76 0.09 -6.09
C ILE A 375 17.21 0.28 -6.52
N ASP A 376 17.81 1.44 -6.24
CA ASP A 376 19.12 1.79 -6.73
C ASP A 376 20.31 1.22 -5.91
N ILE A 377 20.05 0.28 -5.00
CA ILE A 377 21.07 -0.34 -4.12
C ILE A 377 22.32 -0.84 -4.88
N ALA A 378 22.12 -1.33 -6.12
CA ALA A 378 23.21 -1.84 -6.95
C ALA A 378 24.19 -0.77 -7.43
N TYR A 379 23.84 0.50 -7.28
CA TYR A 379 24.71 1.64 -7.62
C TYR A 379 25.52 2.14 -6.43
N ASP A 380 25.26 1.66 -5.21
CA ASP A 380 26.07 2.01 -4.03
C ASP A 380 27.51 1.54 -4.24
N GLN A 381 28.47 2.40 -3.95
CA GLN A 381 29.90 2.09 -4.14
C GLN A 381 30.40 0.94 -3.28
N ASP A 382 29.75 0.69 -2.15
CA ASP A 382 30.04 -0.41 -1.22
C ASP A 382 28.73 -1.09 -0.80
N MET A 383 28.02 -1.63 -1.81
CA MET A 383 26.75 -2.30 -1.64
C MET A 383 26.80 -3.43 -0.60
N GLU A 384 27.89 -4.19 -0.57
CA GLU A 384 28.04 -5.31 0.37
C GLU A 384 28.01 -4.79 1.82
N SER A 385 28.78 -3.76 2.13
CA SER A 385 28.78 -3.11 3.45
C SER A 385 27.41 -2.51 3.80
N LEU A 386 26.72 -1.90 2.83
CA LEU A 386 25.38 -1.36 3.07
C LEU A 386 24.38 -2.47 3.40
N LEU A 387 24.39 -3.58 2.66
CA LEU A 387 23.54 -4.75 2.93
C LEU A 387 23.84 -5.35 4.31
N GLU A 388 25.13 -5.45 4.71
CA GLU A 388 25.51 -5.89 6.06
C GLU A 388 24.96 -4.96 7.16
N ILE A 389 25.06 -3.64 6.96
CA ILE A 389 24.47 -2.64 7.87
C ILE A 389 22.97 -2.83 7.98
N MET A 390 22.26 -2.97 6.85
CA MET A 390 20.82 -3.17 6.81
C MET A 390 20.40 -4.45 7.53
N ALA A 391 21.08 -5.57 7.26
CA ALA A 391 20.82 -6.85 7.91
C ALA A 391 21.08 -6.81 9.42
N LYS A 392 22.21 -6.23 9.83
CA LYS A 392 22.60 -6.13 11.24
C LYS A 392 21.69 -5.21 12.05
N ARG A 393 21.32 -4.05 11.47
CA ARG A 393 20.41 -3.07 12.10
C ARG A 393 18.94 -3.43 11.91
N LYS A 394 18.64 -4.50 11.17
CA LYS A 394 17.27 -4.93 10.87
C LYS A 394 16.43 -3.85 10.17
N ILE A 395 17.03 -3.17 9.21
CA ILE A 395 16.34 -2.18 8.38
C ILE A 395 15.43 -2.91 7.40
N LEU A 396 14.11 -2.73 7.52
CA LEU A 396 13.15 -3.33 6.60
C LEU A 396 13.12 -2.57 5.26
N VAL A 397 13.02 -3.30 4.15
CA VAL A 397 12.70 -2.71 2.84
C VAL A 397 11.24 -2.95 2.49
N GLU A 398 10.52 -1.88 2.19
CA GLU A 398 9.11 -1.87 1.75
C GLU A 398 9.09 -2.04 0.23
N ILE A 399 8.73 -3.23 -0.22
CA ILE A 399 8.81 -3.67 -1.62
C ILE A 399 7.50 -3.42 -2.34
N ASN A 400 7.52 -2.59 -3.38
CA ASN A 400 6.38 -2.15 -4.18
C ASN A 400 6.56 -2.62 -5.64
N LEU A 401 6.37 -3.92 -5.91
CA LEU A 401 6.75 -4.56 -7.19
C LEU A 401 6.07 -3.94 -8.40
N THR A 402 4.77 -3.64 -8.29
CA THR A 402 4.02 -3.06 -9.42
C THR A 402 4.37 -1.59 -9.63
N SER A 403 4.49 -0.82 -8.56
CA SER A 403 4.92 0.57 -8.64
C SER A 403 6.30 0.70 -9.29
N ASN A 404 7.27 -0.10 -8.85
CA ASN A 404 8.62 -0.09 -9.42
C ASN A 404 8.65 -0.50 -10.90
N ASP A 405 7.78 -1.42 -11.34
CA ASP A 405 7.61 -1.77 -12.75
C ASP A 405 7.00 -0.62 -13.57
N VAL A 406 5.97 0.02 -13.03
CA VAL A 406 5.25 1.11 -13.71
C VAL A 406 6.12 2.37 -13.79
N ILE A 407 6.64 2.83 -12.66
CA ILE A 407 7.36 4.12 -12.55
C ILE A 407 8.76 4.01 -13.14
N LEU A 408 9.50 2.95 -12.78
CA LEU A 408 10.93 2.82 -13.09
C LEU A 408 11.22 1.83 -14.23
N GLY A 409 10.25 1.00 -14.63
CA GLY A 409 10.47 -0.10 -15.55
C GLY A 409 11.30 -1.24 -14.93
N VAL A 410 11.42 -1.30 -13.60
CA VAL A 410 12.25 -2.28 -12.89
C VAL A 410 11.40 -3.47 -12.45
N ASN A 411 11.70 -4.64 -13.00
CA ASN A 411 10.98 -5.88 -12.68
C ASN A 411 11.88 -7.11 -12.86
N GLY A 412 11.39 -8.28 -12.46
CA GLY A 412 12.07 -9.56 -12.61
C GLY A 412 13.47 -9.54 -11.98
N SER A 413 14.48 -10.02 -12.70
CA SER A 413 15.86 -10.10 -12.19
C SER A 413 16.55 -8.75 -11.99
N ALA A 414 16.01 -7.66 -12.53
CA ALA A 414 16.51 -6.31 -12.29
C ALA A 414 16.07 -5.73 -10.94
N HIS A 415 15.00 -6.27 -10.34
CA HIS A 415 14.49 -5.81 -9.06
C HIS A 415 15.31 -6.41 -7.89
N PRO A 416 15.76 -5.61 -6.91
CA PRO A 416 16.66 -6.06 -5.85
C PRO A 416 16.02 -6.94 -4.75
N LEU A 417 14.73 -7.28 -4.82
CA LEU A 417 14.03 -8.09 -3.81
C LEU A 417 14.85 -9.32 -3.38
N LEU A 418 15.30 -10.15 -4.34
CA LEU A 418 16.07 -11.35 -4.01
C LEU A 418 17.46 -11.04 -3.48
N THR A 419 18.05 -9.90 -3.82
CA THR A 419 19.32 -9.44 -3.28
C THR A 419 19.17 -9.12 -1.79
N TYR A 420 18.14 -8.39 -1.40
CA TYR A 420 17.83 -8.13 0.00
C TYR A 420 17.62 -9.43 0.78
N MET A 421 16.73 -10.31 0.29
CA MET A 421 16.41 -11.57 0.98
C MET A 421 17.65 -12.48 1.17
N ARG A 422 18.54 -12.58 0.15
CA ARG A 422 19.76 -13.41 0.21
C ARG A 422 20.82 -12.86 1.17
N ASN A 423 20.72 -11.60 1.53
CA ASN A 423 21.62 -10.94 2.47
C ASN A 423 20.96 -10.69 3.84
N ASP A 424 19.92 -11.45 4.18
CA ASP A 424 19.21 -11.39 5.46
C ASP A 424 18.64 -10.00 5.81
N VAL A 425 18.45 -9.14 4.80
CA VAL A 425 17.73 -7.86 4.94
C VAL A 425 16.24 -8.16 4.95
N PRO A 426 15.50 -7.77 6.00
CA PRO A 426 14.07 -8.04 6.05
C PRO A 426 13.31 -7.24 4.99
N VAL A 427 12.29 -7.87 4.40
CA VAL A 427 11.42 -7.24 3.40
C VAL A 427 9.95 -7.45 3.76
N ALA A 428 9.09 -6.50 3.38
CA ALA A 428 7.64 -6.63 3.37
C ALA A 428 7.11 -6.21 2.00
N LEU A 429 6.00 -6.79 1.54
CA LEU A 429 5.31 -6.35 0.33
C LEU A 429 4.30 -5.28 0.69
N SER A 430 4.21 -4.25 -0.13
CA SER A 430 3.29 -3.12 0.02
C SER A 430 2.72 -2.70 -1.34
N THR A 431 1.66 -1.90 -1.33
CA THR A 431 0.92 -1.53 -2.55
C THR A 431 1.33 -0.19 -3.13
N ASP A 432 1.96 0.67 -2.34
CA ASP A 432 2.24 2.07 -2.69
C ASP A 432 0.93 2.85 -2.96
N ASP A 433 0.51 2.97 -4.21
CA ASP A 433 -0.71 3.63 -4.65
C ASP A 433 -1.64 2.61 -5.32
N GLU A 434 -2.34 1.84 -4.52
CA GLU A 434 -3.15 0.67 -4.90
C GLU A 434 -4.18 1.00 -6.00
N GLY A 435 -4.91 2.12 -5.84
CA GLY A 435 -5.93 2.56 -6.78
C GLY A 435 -5.36 3.15 -8.06
N VAL A 436 -4.30 3.95 -7.97
CA VAL A 436 -3.59 4.51 -9.13
C VAL A 436 -2.98 3.41 -9.97
N SER A 437 -2.30 2.46 -9.33
CA SER A 437 -1.66 1.31 -9.99
C SER A 437 -2.63 0.21 -10.41
N ARG A 438 -3.91 0.30 -10.02
CA ARG A 438 -4.97 -0.68 -10.36
C ARG A 438 -4.67 -2.08 -9.86
N ILE A 439 -4.17 -2.18 -8.64
CA ILE A 439 -3.77 -3.43 -7.98
C ILE A 439 -4.43 -3.57 -6.60
N ASP A 440 -4.08 -4.65 -5.93
CA ASP A 440 -4.31 -4.88 -4.52
C ASP A 440 -3.10 -5.63 -3.92
N LEU A 441 -2.98 -5.71 -2.60
CA LEU A 441 -1.84 -6.40 -1.97
C LEU A 441 -1.79 -7.89 -2.34
N THR A 442 -2.93 -8.52 -2.62
CA THR A 442 -2.99 -9.90 -3.12
C THR A 442 -2.27 -10.03 -4.47
N HIS A 443 -2.34 -8.99 -5.32
CA HIS A 443 -1.62 -8.93 -6.58
C HIS A 443 -0.10 -8.87 -6.36
N GLU A 444 0.36 -8.08 -5.40
CA GLU A 444 1.79 -8.00 -5.06
C GLU A 444 2.32 -9.37 -4.57
N TYR A 445 1.59 -10.05 -3.69
CA TYR A 445 1.91 -11.42 -3.27
C TYR A 445 1.89 -12.42 -4.44
N GLN A 446 0.96 -12.27 -5.38
CA GLN A 446 0.90 -13.10 -6.59
C GLN A 446 2.11 -12.87 -7.49
N ARG A 447 2.52 -11.61 -7.70
CA ARG A 447 3.75 -11.25 -8.41
C ARG A 447 4.98 -11.83 -7.72
N ALA A 448 5.09 -11.71 -6.42
CA ALA A 448 6.20 -12.24 -5.64
C ALA A 448 6.32 -13.76 -5.80
N ALA A 449 5.23 -14.50 -5.68
CA ALA A 449 5.21 -15.94 -5.85
C ALA A 449 5.54 -16.39 -7.28
N SER A 450 5.01 -15.68 -8.30
CA SER A 450 5.12 -16.10 -9.71
C SER A 450 6.42 -15.62 -10.37
N ASN A 451 6.79 -14.34 -10.16
CA ASN A 451 7.88 -13.72 -10.90
C ASN A 451 9.24 -13.87 -10.21
N TYR A 452 9.24 -14.11 -8.88
CA TYR A 452 10.44 -14.24 -8.06
C TYR A 452 10.59 -15.63 -7.45
N ASP A 453 9.71 -16.55 -7.82
CA ASP A 453 9.75 -17.96 -7.39
C ASP A 453 9.72 -18.14 -5.86
N LEU A 454 9.06 -17.19 -5.13
CA LEU A 454 9.00 -17.25 -3.69
C LEU A 454 8.16 -18.43 -3.22
N SER A 455 8.67 -19.13 -2.20
CA SER A 455 7.99 -20.24 -1.57
C SER A 455 6.88 -19.78 -0.61
N TYR A 456 6.05 -20.70 -0.17
CA TYR A 456 5.07 -20.45 0.89
C TYR A 456 5.73 -19.90 2.16
N GLN A 457 6.90 -20.43 2.52
CA GLN A 457 7.63 -19.99 3.71
C GLN A 457 8.19 -18.57 3.56
N ASP A 458 8.65 -18.21 2.35
CA ASP A 458 9.08 -16.84 2.07
C ASP A 458 7.92 -15.85 2.23
N LEU A 459 6.75 -16.16 1.65
CA LEU A 459 5.56 -15.33 1.78
C LEU A 459 5.08 -15.22 3.25
N LYS A 460 5.15 -16.31 4.01
CA LYS A 460 4.85 -16.30 5.44
C LYS A 460 5.81 -15.41 6.22
N THR A 461 7.10 -15.45 5.91
CA THR A 461 8.11 -14.58 6.53
C THR A 461 7.86 -13.11 6.20
N ILE A 462 7.56 -12.79 4.93
CA ILE A 462 7.21 -11.44 4.46
C ILE A 462 5.98 -10.90 5.21
N SER A 463 4.95 -11.74 5.34
CA SER A 463 3.72 -11.38 6.09
C SER A 463 4.02 -11.11 7.57
N ARG A 464 4.83 -11.94 8.22
CA ARG A 464 5.28 -11.73 9.62
C ARG A 464 6.11 -10.46 9.76
N ASN A 465 7.02 -10.20 8.80
CA ASN A 465 7.83 -8.99 8.77
C ASN A 465 6.95 -7.74 8.76
N SER A 466 5.86 -7.70 8.00
CA SER A 466 5.00 -6.53 7.91
C SER A 466 4.45 -6.07 9.26
N LEU A 467 4.11 -7.01 10.16
CA LEU A 467 3.68 -6.66 11.52
C LEU A 467 4.85 -6.46 12.48
N HIS A 468 5.94 -7.22 12.33
CA HIS A 468 7.10 -7.12 13.23
C HIS A 468 7.80 -5.76 13.13
N TYR A 469 7.96 -5.26 11.91
CA TYR A 469 8.62 -4.00 11.61
C TYR A 469 7.67 -2.81 11.46
N SER A 470 6.36 -3.00 11.67
CA SER A 470 5.41 -1.89 11.74
C SER A 470 5.75 -0.92 12.87
N PHE A 471 5.27 0.30 12.79
CA PHE A 471 5.39 1.27 13.89
C PHE A 471 4.27 1.15 14.93
N LEU A 472 3.48 0.09 14.87
CA LEU A 472 2.49 -0.19 15.90
C LEU A 472 3.11 -0.14 17.30
N PRO A 473 2.43 0.46 18.27
CA PRO A 473 2.91 0.51 19.65
C PRO A 473 2.93 -0.88 20.30
N GLY A 474 3.78 -1.00 21.29
CA GLY A 474 3.95 -2.21 22.09
C GLY A 474 5.05 -3.13 21.57
N GLU A 475 5.34 -4.13 22.38
CA GLU A 475 6.37 -5.12 22.08
C GLU A 475 5.89 -6.13 21.04
N PRO A 476 6.82 -6.67 20.21
CA PRO A 476 6.48 -7.77 19.31
C PRO A 476 6.24 -9.07 20.09
N LEU A 477 5.46 -9.97 19.51
CA LEU A 477 5.17 -11.30 20.04
C LEU A 477 6.42 -12.19 20.07
N PHE A 478 7.26 -12.09 19.04
CA PHE A 478 8.46 -12.90 18.88
C PHE A 478 9.68 -12.21 19.46
N ALA A 479 10.55 -13.01 20.09
CA ALA A 479 11.79 -12.52 20.69
C ALA A 479 12.79 -12.02 19.62
N GLU A 480 12.71 -12.57 18.41
CA GLU A 480 13.59 -12.27 17.29
C GLU A 480 12.86 -12.36 15.95
N ALA A 481 13.43 -11.75 14.91
CA ALA A 481 12.87 -11.74 13.57
C ALA A 481 12.90 -13.10 12.84
N GLY A 482 13.52 -14.11 13.43
CA GLY A 482 13.44 -15.50 12.96
C GLY A 482 12.11 -16.18 13.24
N PHE A 483 11.25 -15.54 14.07
CA PHE A 483 9.90 -16.00 14.42
C PHE A 483 9.84 -17.42 14.97
N THR A 484 10.91 -17.85 15.67
CA THR A 484 11.03 -19.20 16.22
C THR A 484 10.66 -19.27 17.70
N GLN A 485 10.85 -18.16 18.43
CA GLN A 485 10.65 -18.10 19.87
C GLN A 485 9.69 -16.97 20.25
N LEU A 486 8.61 -17.33 20.98
CA LEU A 486 7.71 -16.36 21.58
C LEU A 486 8.36 -15.69 22.79
N LYS A 487 7.99 -14.44 23.07
CA LYS A 487 8.39 -13.73 24.29
C LYS A 487 7.91 -14.45 25.56
N ALA A 488 8.64 -14.22 26.65
CA ALA A 488 8.47 -14.94 27.91
C ALA A 488 7.01 -15.06 28.41
N PRO A 489 6.14 -14.01 28.36
CA PRO A 489 4.75 -14.15 28.81
C PRO A 489 3.94 -15.19 28.03
N CYS A 490 4.28 -15.44 26.76
CA CYS A 490 3.63 -16.42 25.88
C CYS A 490 4.50 -17.66 25.62
N SER A 491 5.61 -17.84 26.32
CA SER A 491 6.51 -18.97 26.12
C SER A 491 5.79 -20.31 26.42
N GLY A 492 5.94 -21.28 25.49
CA GLY A 492 5.28 -22.57 25.58
C GLY A 492 3.85 -22.61 25.02
N GLU A 493 3.32 -21.48 24.59
CA GLU A 493 2.04 -21.39 23.88
C GLU A 493 2.21 -21.72 22.39
N VAL A 494 1.11 -21.99 21.73
CA VAL A 494 1.03 -22.07 20.26
C VAL A 494 0.36 -20.79 19.79
N ALA A 495 1.12 -19.94 19.09
CA ALA A 495 0.60 -18.69 18.57
C ALA A 495 -0.63 -18.94 17.66
N GLY A 496 -1.61 -18.05 17.72
CA GLY A 496 -2.89 -18.20 17.00
C GLY A 496 -3.97 -18.99 17.71
N ASN A 497 -3.64 -19.76 18.77
CA ASN A 497 -4.64 -20.51 19.49
C ASN A 497 -5.63 -19.61 20.25
N GLU A 498 -6.90 -20.03 20.29
CA GLU A 498 -7.94 -19.37 21.10
C GLU A 498 -7.64 -19.43 22.59
N SER A 499 -7.20 -20.60 23.07
CA SER A 499 -6.84 -20.82 24.48
C SER A 499 -5.40 -20.35 24.72
N LYS A 500 -5.22 -19.48 25.72
CA LYS A 500 -3.93 -18.94 26.15
C LYS A 500 -3.92 -18.69 27.65
N SER A 501 -2.74 -18.74 28.28
CA SER A 501 -2.58 -18.44 29.71
C SER A 501 -2.96 -16.98 30.03
N ALA A 502 -3.28 -16.73 31.30
CA ALA A 502 -3.60 -15.35 31.74
C ALA A 502 -2.45 -14.38 31.49
N ALA A 503 -1.19 -14.81 31.69
CA ALA A 503 -0.01 -13.98 31.45
C ALA A 503 0.15 -13.61 29.97
N CYS A 504 -0.08 -14.56 29.05
CA CYS A 504 -0.04 -14.28 27.63
C CYS A 504 -1.21 -13.39 27.19
N ALA A 505 -2.42 -13.63 27.69
CA ALA A 505 -3.59 -12.81 27.40
C ALA A 505 -3.40 -11.35 27.86
N GLU A 506 -2.83 -11.13 29.05
CA GLU A 506 -2.50 -9.80 29.55
C GLU A 506 -1.43 -9.12 28.70
N PHE A 507 -0.34 -9.83 28.37
CA PHE A 507 0.69 -9.31 27.48
C PHE A 507 0.13 -8.85 26.12
N LEU A 508 -0.71 -9.68 25.49
CA LEU A 508 -1.34 -9.34 24.20
C LEU A 508 -2.28 -8.14 24.30
N SER A 509 -2.99 -7.99 25.44
CA SER A 509 -3.90 -6.86 25.64
C SER A 509 -3.17 -5.50 25.76
N MET A 510 -1.95 -5.51 26.28
CA MET A 510 -1.11 -4.32 26.44
C MET A 510 -0.23 -4.00 25.22
N ASN A 511 -0.12 -4.93 24.25
CA ASN A 511 0.80 -4.80 23.12
C ASN A 511 0.07 -5.05 21.80
N SER A 512 -0.41 -3.97 21.17
CA SER A 512 -1.17 -4.05 19.90
C SER A 512 -0.41 -4.81 18.82
N LYS A 513 0.91 -4.61 18.71
CA LYS A 513 1.77 -5.34 17.78
C LYS A 513 1.74 -6.84 18.05
N ALA A 514 2.00 -7.27 19.28
CA ALA A 514 1.97 -8.69 19.64
C ALA A 514 0.60 -9.33 19.43
N ASN A 515 -0.48 -8.59 19.69
CA ASN A 515 -1.85 -9.07 19.49
C ASN A 515 -2.16 -9.32 18.01
N LEU A 516 -1.76 -8.40 17.11
CA LEU A 516 -1.93 -8.63 15.67
C LEU A 516 -1.05 -9.76 15.16
N GLN A 517 0.19 -9.90 15.65
CA GLN A 517 1.05 -11.02 15.32
C GLN A 517 0.47 -12.36 15.81
N TRP A 518 -0.17 -12.38 17.00
CA TRP A 518 -0.89 -13.57 17.49
C TRP A 518 -2.04 -13.97 16.56
N LYS A 519 -2.84 -12.99 16.14
CA LYS A 519 -3.97 -13.21 15.20
C LYS A 519 -3.52 -13.66 13.82
N LEU A 520 -2.30 -13.30 13.39
CA LEU A 520 -1.74 -13.66 12.10
C LEU A 520 -1.38 -15.14 12.00
N GLU A 521 -0.95 -15.77 13.10
CA GLU A 521 -0.51 -17.18 13.16
C GLU A 521 -1.68 -18.16 13.16
#